data_da6f0ef1457c96455d71fa737de5c3c6
#
_entry.id   da6f0ef1457c96455d71fa737de5c3c6
#
_cell.length_a   1.000
_cell.length_b   1.000
_cell.length_c   1.000
_cell.angle_alpha   90.00
_cell.angle_beta   90.00
_cell.angle_gamma   90.00
#
_symmetry.space_group_name_H-M   'P 1'
#
loop_
_entity.id
_entity.type
_entity.pdbx_description
1 polymer ?
#
loop_
_entity_poly.entity_id
_entity_poly.type
_entity_poly.pdbx_seq_one_letter_code
_entity_poly.pdbx_strand_id
1 'polypeptide(L)'
;MAIFEKVSKYADADIVMPVRKTAQSAGYDMVAAEDYIIPSLWNMTIEAASAWPVEPDEYVTMEQMSKFTKETGFKPTLVSTGMKCKLDPGTWLQLSVRSSSPLKYWLMMGNSIGVIDADYYNNPDNEGEIFLQLINLGPTDIIIQKGEAIGQGIIKPYLTTEDDAAAGERIGGFGSTSPQRGLREEISILDEDEYRLFEEEVEDALARS
;
A
#
# COMPACT_ATOMS: atom_id res chain seq x y z
N MET A 1 14.35 1.04 -20.73
CA MET A 1 15.39 0.73 -19.68
C MET A 1 14.95 1.43 -18.41
N ALA A 2 14.91 0.72 -17.28
CA ALA A 2 14.52 1.34 -16.03
C ALA A 2 15.74 1.96 -15.32
N ILE A 3 15.52 3.08 -14.59
CA ILE A 3 16.58 3.78 -13.87
C ILE A 3 16.06 4.11 -12.47
N PHE A 4 16.80 3.72 -11.43
CA PHE A 4 16.56 4.17 -10.07
C PHE A 4 17.34 5.47 -9.80
N GLU A 5 16.67 6.42 -9.17
CA GLU A 5 17.24 7.71 -8.78
C GLU A 5 16.84 8.05 -7.35
N LYS A 6 17.65 8.83 -6.65
CA LYS A 6 17.24 9.39 -5.35
C LYS A 6 16.18 10.47 -5.55
N VAL A 7 15.23 10.57 -4.63
CA VAL A 7 14.36 11.76 -4.55
C VAL A 7 15.12 12.93 -3.93
N SER A 8 14.67 14.16 -4.18
CA SER A 8 15.37 15.39 -3.75
C SER A 8 15.64 15.45 -2.25
N LYS A 9 14.71 14.95 -1.43
CA LYS A 9 14.86 14.83 0.03
C LYS A 9 16.14 14.09 0.45
N TYR A 10 16.61 13.15 -0.37
CA TYR A 10 17.77 12.31 -0.09
C TYR A 10 18.94 12.53 -1.05
N ALA A 11 18.97 13.66 -1.77
CA ALA A 11 20.02 13.94 -2.78
C ALA A 11 21.43 13.77 -2.19
N ASP A 12 21.67 14.34 -1.01
CA ASP A 12 22.97 14.33 -0.31
C ASP A 12 23.09 13.19 0.71
N ALA A 13 22.05 12.36 0.87
CA ALA A 13 22.08 11.26 1.81
C ALA A 13 22.79 10.03 1.23
N ASP A 14 23.45 9.27 2.09
CA ASP A 14 23.99 7.97 1.73
C ASP A 14 22.85 6.94 1.68
N ILE A 15 22.25 6.80 0.49
CA ILE A 15 21.20 5.82 0.19
C ILE A 15 21.81 4.71 -0.66
N VAL A 16 21.59 3.46 -0.23
CA VAL A 16 22.04 2.28 -0.97
C VAL A 16 21.15 2.08 -2.20
N MET A 17 21.73 2.17 -3.39
CA MET A 17 20.99 1.99 -4.64
C MET A 17 20.49 0.55 -4.78
N PRO A 18 19.27 0.35 -5.33
CA PRO A 18 18.73 -0.99 -5.57
C PRO A 18 19.61 -1.82 -6.49
N VAL A 19 19.98 -3.01 -6.06
CA VAL A 19 20.83 -3.93 -6.84
C VAL A 19 20.29 -5.35 -6.83
N ARG A 20 20.51 -6.07 -7.92
CA ARG A 20 20.31 -7.52 -7.96
C ARG A 20 21.53 -8.21 -7.37
N LYS A 21 21.32 -9.16 -6.47
CA LYS A 21 22.42 -9.84 -5.77
C LYS A 21 23.11 -10.92 -6.60
N THR A 22 22.41 -11.49 -7.59
CA THR A 22 22.95 -12.54 -8.47
C THR A 22 22.58 -12.25 -9.93
N ALA A 23 23.34 -12.85 -10.86
CA ALA A 23 23.13 -12.63 -12.30
C ALA A 23 21.73 -13.06 -12.80
N GLN A 24 21.10 -14.03 -12.13
CA GLN A 24 19.78 -14.55 -12.52
C GLN A 24 18.65 -14.16 -11.56
N SER A 25 18.90 -13.35 -10.51
CA SER A 25 17.82 -12.82 -9.67
C SER A 25 17.01 -11.79 -10.46
N ALA A 26 15.68 -11.84 -10.33
CA ALA A 26 14.80 -10.84 -10.95
C ALA A 26 14.67 -9.56 -10.09
N GLY A 27 14.76 -9.72 -8.77
CA GLY A 27 14.48 -8.64 -7.81
C GLY A 27 15.70 -7.76 -7.55
N TYR A 28 15.46 -6.47 -7.49
CA TYR A 28 16.35 -5.45 -6.95
C TYR A 28 16.05 -5.27 -5.48
N ASP A 29 17.03 -5.44 -4.59
CA ASP A 29 16.81 -5.22 -3.15
C ASP A 29 16.47 -3.75 -2.89
N MET A 30 15.36 -3.54 -2.18
CA MET A 30 14.90 -2.23 -1.69
C MET A 30 15.27 -2.12 -0.21
N VAL A 31 15.89 -1.01 0.17
CA VAL A 31 16.38 -0.78 1.53
C VAL A 31 15.64 0.38 2.18
N ALA A 32 15.62 0.42 3.51
CA ALA A 32 15.08 1.54 4.26
C ALA A 32 16.02 2.76 4.16
N ALA A 33 15.46 3.92 3.85
CA ALA A 33 16.20 5.18 3.77
C ALA A 33 16.60 5.75 5.14
N GLU A 34 15.83 5.43 6.16
CA GLU A 34 15.97 5.90 7.56
C GLU A 34 15.69 4.73 8.51
N ASP A 35 15.86 4.96 9.80
CA ASP A 35 15.43 4.01 10.85
C ASP A 35 13.91 4.08 11.01
N TYR A 36 13.26 2.92 11.18
CA TYR A 36 11.83 2.81 11.40
C TYR A 36 11.51 1.87 12.55
N ILE A 37 10.48 2.20 13.31
CA ILE A 37 9.80 1.26 14.19
C ILE A 37 8.55 0.77 13.47
N ILE A 38 8.42 -0.54 13.33
CA ILE A 38 7.21 -1.18 12.79
C ILE A 38 6.44 -1.75 13.98
N PRO A 39 5.38 -1.07 14.45
CA PRO A 39 4.62 -1.52 15.60
C PRO A 39 4.05 -2.92 15.39
N SER A 40 4.00 -3.71 16.46
CA SER A 40 3.26 -4.96 16.47
C SER A 40 1.78 -4.70 16.23
N LEU A 41 1.17 -5.43 15.30
CA LEU A 41 -0.29 -5.36 15.09
C LEU A 41 -1.06 -5.68 16.37
N TRP A 42 -0.52 -6.54 17.23
CA TRP A 42 -1.14 -6.89 18.52
C TRP A 42 -1.17 -5.71 19.47
N ASN A 43 -0.04 -4.98 19.61
CA ASN A 43 0.03 -3.77 20.44
C ASN A 43 -0.91 -2.69 19.89
N MET A 44 -0.86 -2.43 18.59
CA MET A 44 -1.75 -1.48 17.93
C MET A 44 -3.23 -1.82 18.15
N THR A 45 -3.60 -3.11 18.07
CA THR A 45 -4.99 -3.57 18.29
C THR A 45 -5.42 -3.31 19.71
N ILE A 46 -4.56 -3.57 20.72
CA ILE A 46 -4.86 -3.33 22.13
C ILE A 46 -5.04 -1.83 22.39
N GLU A 47 -4.14 -1.00 21.85
CA GLU A 47 -4.19 0.45 22.00
C GLU A 47 -5.42 1.06 21.31
N ALA A 48 -5.79 0.56 20.15
CA ALA A 48 -6.92 1.05 19.38
C ALA A 48 -8.28 0.49 19.82
N ALA A 49 -8.32 -0.55 20.66
CA ALA A 49 -9.55 -1.25 21.03
C ALA A 49 -10.63 -0.34 21.67
N SER A 50 -10.20 0.65 22.48
CA SER A 50 -11.12 1.60 23.12
C SER A 50 -11.71 2.65 22.17
N ALA A 51 -11.12 2.81 21.00
CA ALA A 51 -11.53 3.77 19.98
C ALA A 51 -12.23 3.08 18.78
N TRP A 52 -12.44 1.75 18.87
CA TRP A 52 -13.10 1.02 17.80
C TRP A 52 -14.51 1.58 17.56
N PRO A 53 -14.89 1.89 16.32
CA PRO A 53 -16.05 2.75 16.04
C PRO A 53 -17.42 2.07 16.22
N VAL A 54 -17.45 0.75 16.34
CA VAL A 54 -18.69 -0.03 16.40
C VAL A 54 -18.56 -1.24 17.36
N GLU A 55 -19.68 -1.82 17.76
CA GLU A 55 -19.70 -3.06 18.51
C GLU A 55 -19.22 -4.25 17.63
N PRO A 56 -18.77 -5.37 18.22
CA PRO A 56 -18.16 -6.49 17.48
C PRO A 56 -19.04 -7.14 16.40
N ASP A 57 -20.35 -6.98 16.48
CA ASP A 57 -21.36 -7.53 15.58
C ASP A 57 -21.88 -6.50 14.55
N GLU A 58 -21.37 -5.29 14.58
CA GLU A 58 -21.72 -4.23 13.63
C GLU A 58 -20.67 -4.11 12.51
N TYR A 59 -21.12 -3.65 11.34
CA TYR A 59 -20.26 -3.38 10.20
C TYR A 59 -19.77 -1.94 10.21
N VAL A 60 -18.53 -1.73 9.78
CA VAL A 60 -17.95 -0.40 9.58
C VAL A 60 -17.93 -0.03 8.11
N THR A 61 -18.34 1.18 7.79
CA THR A 61 -18.15 1.75 6.45
C THR A 61 -16.68 2.07 6.19
N MET A 62 -16.29 2.18 4.91
CA MET A 62 -14.92 2.61 4.55
C MET A 62 -14.59 4.00 5.10
N GLU A 63 -15.58 4.89 5.23
CA GLU A 63 -15.41 6.22 5.79
C GLU A 63 -15.11 6.16 7.30
N GLN A 64 -15.89 5.38 8.06
CA GLN A 64 -15.65 5.15 9.49
C GLN A 64 -14.27 4.53 9.72
N MET A 65 -13.88 3.52 8.92
CA MET A 65 -12.55 2.93 9.00
C MET A 65 -11.45 3.94 8.64
N SER A 66 -11.64 4.78 7.63
CA SER A 66 -10.68 5.83 7.27
C SER A 66 -10.53 6.88 8.38
N LYS A 67 -11.63 7.25 9.04
CA LYS A 67 -11.61 8.14 10.19
C LYS A 67 -10.86 7.50 11.36
N PHE A 68 -11.22 6.29 11.75
CA PHE A 68 -10.56 5.51 12.79
C PHE A 68 -9.03 5.41 12.56
N THR A 69 -8.63 5.05 11.33
CA THR A 69 -7.22 4.97 10.95
C THR A 69 -6.47 6.29 11.14
N LYS A 70 -7.13 7.43 10.82
CA LYS A 70 -6.52 8.77 11.00
C LYS A 70 -6.40 9.16 12.46
N GLU A 71 -7.39 8.84 13.28
CA GLU A 71 -7.45 9.22 14.69
C GLU A 71 -6.54 8.36 15.57
N THR A 72 -6.42 7.07 15.28
CA THR A 72 -5.67 6.13 16.11
C THR A 72 -4.28 5.80 15.58
N GLY A 73 -3.99 6.10 14.31
CA GLY A 73 -2.77 5.64 13.67
C GLY A 73 -2.74 4.13 13.35
N PHE A 74 -3.86 3.42 13.50
CA PHE A 74 -4.00 2.00 13.18
C PHE A 74 -3.89 1.76 11.67
N LYS A 75 -2.67 1.65 11.16
CA LYS A 75 -2.37 1.51 9.74
C LYS A 75 -1.00 0.88 9.51
N PRO A 76 -0.74 0.32 8.31
CA PRO A 76 0.62 -0.09 7.93
C PRO A 76 1.62 1.07 8.04
N THR A 77 2.86 0.74 8.39
CA THR A 77 3.96 1.71 8.38
C THR A 77 4.47 1.89 6.95
N LEU A 78 4.48 3.12 6.46
CA LEU A 78 5.11 3.47 5.19
C LEU A 78 6.61 3.64 5.39
N VAL A 79 7.39 2.68 4.90
CA VAL A 79 8.86 2.71 4.98
C VAL A 79 9.40 3.28 3.67
N SER A 80 10.03 4.44 3.75
CA SER A 80 10.66 5.11 2.62
C SER A 80 11.89 4.34 2.14
N THR A 81 12.07 4.27 0.84
CA THR A 81 13.32 3.80 0.22
C THR A 81 14.24 4.96 -0.18
N GLY A 82 13.76 6.20 -0.14
CA GLY A 82 14.46 7.39 -0.65
C GLY A 82 14.67 7.39 -2.17
N MET A 83 14.00 6.47 -2.87
CA MET A 83 14.23 6.21 -4.30
C MET A 83 12.95 6.41 -5.10
N LYS A 84 13.12 6.83 -6.36
CA LYS A 84 12.12 6.79 -7.42
C LYS A 84 12.62 5.94 -8.59
N CYS A 85 11.72 5.47 -9.44
CA CYS A 85 12.08 4.63 -10.58
C CYS A 85 11.49 5.18 -11.87
N LYS A 86 12.34 5.56 -12.80
CA LYS A 86 11.93 5.87 -14.17
C LYS A 86 11.77 4.57 -14.94
N LEU A 87 10.59 4.31 -15.47
CA LEU A 87 10.23 3.09 -16.19
C LEU A 87 9.94 3.42 -17.66
N ASP A 88 10.19 2.46 -18.55
CA ASP A 88 9.73 2.55 -19.93
C ASP A 88 8.19 2.39 -20.00
N PRO A 89 7.49 3.05 -20.93
CA PRO A 89 6.08 2.79 -21.19
C PRO A 89 5.81 1.30 -21.39
N GLY A 90 4.67 0.81 -20.92
CA GLY A 90 4.30 -0.61 -20.97
C GLY A 90 5.00 -1.48 -19.94
N THR A 91 5.71 -0.88 -18.98
CA THR A 91 6.33 -1.58 -17.85
C THR A 91 5.90 -0.97 -16.52
N TRP A 92 5.97 -1.76 -15.47
CA TRP A 92 5.71 -1.38 -14.11
C TRP A 92 6.71 -2.04 -13.15
N LEU A 93 6.90 -1.47 -11.97
CA LEU A 93 7.73 -2.04 -10.93
C LEU A 93 6.83 -2.70 -9.88
N GLN A 94 6.92 -4.03 -9.79
CA GLN A 94 6.27 -4.79 -8.71
C GLN A 94 7.13 -4.73 -7.46
N LEU A 95 6.55 -4.31 -6.35
CA LEU A 95 7.17 -4.41 -5.02
C LEU A 95 6.62 -5.63 -4.27
N SER A 96 7.49 -6.30 -3.54
CA SER A 96 7.14 -7.37 -2.60
C SER A 96 8.13 -7.42 -1.45
N VAL A 97 7.74 -8.01 -0.32
CA VAL A 97 8.71 -8.36 0.72
C VAL A 97 9.65 -9.44 0.23
N ARG A 98 10.82 -9.58 0.87
CA ARG A 98 11.75 -10.68 0.63
C ARG A 98 11.22 -11.95 1.29
N SER A 99 11.62 -13.11 0.77
CA SER A 99 11.20 -14.43 1.32
C SER A 99 11.48 -14.60 2.81
N SER A 100 12.53 -13.97 3.32
CA SER A 100 12.88 -14.00 4.75
C SER A 100 11.98 -13.14 5.63
N SER A 101 11.32 -12.11 5.09
CA SER A 101 10.55 -11.15 5.87
C SER A 101 9.38 -11.79 6.61
N PRO A 102 8.45 -12.53 5.96
CA PRO A 102 7.39 -13.22 6.68
C PRO A 102 7.93 -14.41 7.50
N LEU A 103 8.92 -15.14 6.96
CA LEU A 103 9.40 -16.36 7.57
C LEU A 103 10.14 -16.14 8.90
N LYS A 104 10.92 -15.05 8.98
CA LYS A 104 11.80 -14.79 10.14
C LYS A 104 11.28 -13.67 11.05
N TYR A 105 10.58 -12.72 10.46
CA TYR A 105 10.26 -11.45 11.14
C TYR A 105 8.75 -11.17 11.20
N TRP A 106 7.91 -12.03 10.64
CA TRP A 106 6.45 -11.78 10.57
C TRP A 106 6.09 -10.46 9.89
N LEU A 107 6.99 -9.93 9.04
CA LEU A 107 6.75 -8.72 8.26
C LEU A 107 6.10 -9.05 6.93
N MET A 108 5.00 -8.37 6.64
CA MET A 108 4.25 -8.48 5.38
C MET A 108 3.98 -7.11 4.79
N MET A 109 3.69 -7.06 3.48
CA MET A 109 3.12 -5.85 2.87
C MET A 109 1.61 -5.83 3.05
N GLY A 110 1.07 -4.69 3.50
CA GLY A 110 -0.37 -4.50 3.71
C GLY A 110 -1.19 -4.61 2.42
N ASN A 111 -0.59 -4.27 1.29
CA ASN A 111 -1.20 -4.36 -0.04
C ASN A 111 -0.77 -5.62 -0.81
N SER A 112 -0.21 -6.63 -0.17
CA SER A 112 0.34 -7.86 -0.75
C SER A 112 1.48 -7.61 -1.74
N ILE A 113 1.25 -6.83 -2.78
CA ILE A 113 2.23 -6.31 -3.74
C ILE A 113 2.03 -4.80 -3.91
N GLY A 114 3.12 -4.06 -4.07
CA GLY A 114 3.07 -2.66 -4.51
C GLY A 114 3.14 -2.58 -6.03
N VAL A 115 2.35 -1.69 -6.61
CA VAL A 115 2.36 -1.39 -8.04
C VAL A 115 2.90 0.02 -8.22
N ILE A 116 4.03 0.15 -8.88
CA ILE A 116 4.62 1.44 -9.26
C ILE A 116 4.51 1.56 -10.77
N ASP A 117 3.62 2.42 -11.21
CA ASP A 117 3.37 2.70 -12.62
C ASP A 117 4.46 3.60 -13.24
N ALA A 118 4.60 3.58 -14.55
CA ALA A 118 5.61 4.39 -15.23
C ALA A 118 5.38 5.91 -15.05
N ASP A 119 4.14 6.34 -14.94
CA ASP A 119 3.72 7.72 -14.73
C ASP A 119 3.80 8.19 -13.26
N TYR A 120 4.13 7.29 -12.34
CA TYR A 120 4.36 7.63 -10.93
C TYR A 120 5.66 8.43 -10.74
N TYR A 121 6.63 8.27 -11.63
CA TYR A 121 7.92 8.96 -11.62
C TYR A 121 7.74 10.48 -11.75
N ASN A 122 8.34 11.24 -10.84
CA ASN A 122 8.28 12.70 -10.76
C ASN A 122 6.85 13.27 -10.59
N ASN A 123 5.90 12.51 -10.01
CA ASN A 123 4.60 13.10 -9.67
C ASN A 123 4.77 14.29 -8.69
N PRO A 124 3.85 15.26 -8.70
CA PRO A 124 3.99 16.51 -7.96
C PRO A 124 3.94 16.38 -6.43
N ASP A 125 3.35 15.28 -5.90
CA ASP A 125 3.17 15.13 -4.45
C ASP A 125 4.44 14.68 -3.73
N ASN A 126 5.17 13.71 -4.30
CA ASN A 126 6.31 13.07 -3.65
C ASN A 126 7.43 12.67 -4.61
N GLU A 127 7.51 13.26 -5.79
CA GLU A 127 8.50 12.96 -6.84
C GLU A 127 8.49 11.50 -7.33
N GLY A 128 7.49 10.71 -6.98
CA GLY A 128 7.47 9.28 -7.25
C GLY A 128 8.29 8.46 -6.25
N GLU A 129 8.44 8.94 -5.02
CA GLU A 129 9.13 8.20 -3.96
C GLU A 129 8.46 6.86 -3.68
N ILE A 130 9.28 5.81 -3.67
CA ILE A 130 8.84 4.43 -3.46
C ILE A 130 8.82 4.14 -1.97
N PHE A 131 7.66 3.68 -1.49
CA PHE A 131 7.45 3.22 -0.12
C PHE A 131 7.01 1.76 -0.10
N LEU A 132 7.41 1.04 0.94
CA LEU A 132 6.81 -0.25 1.28
C LEU A 132 5.85 -0.07 2.45
N GLN A 133 4.62 -0.59 2.30
CA GLN A 133 3.60 -0.58 3.35
C GLN A 133 3.77 -1.83 4.21
N LEU A 134 4.49 -1.73 5.32
CA LEU A 134 4.81 -2.89 6.16
C LEU A 134 3.82 -3.02 7.33
N ILE A 135 3.40 -4.26 7.56
CA ILE A 135 2.66 -4.71 8.74
C ILE A 135 3.53 -5.71 9.49
N ASN A 136 3.66 -5.54 10.79
CA ASN A 136 4.30 -6.48 11.68
C ASN A 136 3.24 -7.34 12.39
N LEU A 137 3.12 -8.59 11.97
CA LEU A 137 2.22 -9.59 12.57
C LEU A 137 2.82 -10.29 13.80
N GLY A 138 4.07 -9.98 14.14
CA GLY A 138 4.75 -10.51 15.33
C GLY A 138 4.23 -9.88 16.63
N PRO A 139 4.54 -10.48 17.78
CA PRO A 139 4.04 -10.03 19.09
C PRO A 139 4.73 -8.80 19.66
N THR A 140 5.84 -8.34 19.06
CA THR A 140 6.64 -7.21 19.52
C THR A 140 6.98 -6.28 18.37
N ASP A 141 7.21 -5.01 18.69
CA ASP A 141 7.66 -4.02 17.71
C ASP A 141 9.02 -4.42 17.13
N ILE A 142 9.24 -4.08 15.86
CA ILE A 142 10.48 -4.35 15.14
C ILE A 142 11.14 -3.03 14.76
N ILE A 143 12.45 -2.92 14.99
CA ILE A 143 13.26 -1.82 14.48
C ILE A 143 13.90 -2.26 13.17
N ILE A 144 13.67 -1.47 12.13
CA ILE A 144 14.37 -1.56 10.84
C ILE A 144 15.39 -0.43 10.83
N GLN A 145 16.66 -0.78 10.67
CA GLN A 145 17.73 0.23 10.56
C GLN A 145 17.89 0.73 9.12
N LYS A 146 18.36 1.94 8.97
CA LYS A 146 18.74 2.50 7.67
C LYS A 146 19.66 1.54 6.92
N GLY A 147 19.35 1.30 5.64
CA GLY A 147 20.10 0.40 4.77
C GLY A 147 19.72 -1.08 4.89
N GLU A 148 18.86 -1.46 5.84
CA GLU A 148 18.33 -2.83 5.89
C GLU A 148 17.37 -3.10 4.73
N ALA A 149 17.47 -4.32 4.16
CA ALA A 149 16.64 -4.72 3.02
C ALA A 149 15.22 -5.09 3.48
N ILE A 150 14.27 -4.24 3.13
CA ILE A 150 12.84 -4.33 3.50
C ILE A 150 11.98 -5.02 2.46
N GLY A 151 12.46 -5.14 1.22
CA GLY A 151 11.71 -5.74 0.13
C GLY A 151 12.54 -5.89 -1.14
N GLN A 152 11.86 -6.14 -2.23
CA GLN A 152 12.44 -6.24 -3.56
C GLN A 152 11.50 -5.66 -4.61
N GLY A 153 12.09 -5.08 -5.65
CA GLY A 153 11.39 -4.57 -6.83
C GLY A 153 11.70 -5.43 -8.06
N ILE A 154 10.67 -5.81 -8.82
CA ILE A 154 10.81 -6.58 -10.08
C ILE A 154 10.15 -5.79 -11.20
N ILE A 155 10.91 -5.45 -12.24
CA ILE A 155 10.39 -4.75 -13.42
C ILE A 155 9.68 -5.76 -14.32
N LYS A 156 8.43 -5.45 -14.69
CA LYS A 156 7.57 -6.33 -15.49
C LYS A 156 6.88 -5.58 -16.61
N PRO A 157 6.64 -6.22 -17.77
CA PRO A 157 5.71 -5.70 -18.77
C PRO A 157 4.26 -5.92 -18.32
N TYR A 158 3.32 -5.13 -18.90
CA TYR A 158 1.89 -5.36 -18.79
C TYR A 158 1.22 -5.27 -20.15
N LEU A 159 0.02 -5.82 -20.23
CA LEU A 159 -0.84 -5.76 -21.41
C LEU A 159 -2.08 -4.93 -21.08
N THR A 160 -2.63 -4.28 -22.10
CA THR A 160 -3.92 -3.57 -22.03
C THR A 160 -5.00 -4.35 -22.79
N THR A 161 -6.26 -4.02 -22.58
CA THR A 161 -7.38 -4.54 -23.35
C THR A 161 -7.44 -3.86 -24.73
N GLU A 162 -8.14 -4.46 -25.70
CA GLU A 162 -8.28 -3.91 -27.06
C GLU A 162 -9.04 -2.58 -27.07
N ASP A 163 -9.93 -2.38 -26.11
CA ASP A 163 -10.78 -1.20 -25.93
C ASP A 163 -10.23 -0.21 -24.89
N ASP A 164 -8.95 -0.34 -24.52
CA ASP A 164 -8.34 0.58 -23.57
C ASP A 164 -8.30 2.02 -24.10
N ALA A 165 -8.95 2.92 -23.37
CA ALA A 165 -9.06 4.33 -23.71
C ALA A 165 -8.49 5.25 -22.62
N ALA A 166 -7.60 4.72 -21.74
CA ALA A 166 -7.00 5.50 -20.68
C ALA A 166 -6.13 6.64 -21.24
N ALA A 167 -6.55 7.90 -21.01
CA ALA A 167 -5.87 9.12 -21.48
C ALA A 167 -5.59 10.12 -20.35
N GLY A 168 -5.84 9.76 -19.08
CA GLY A 168 -5.62 10.63 -17.93
C GLY A 168 -4.14 10.77 -17.59
N GLU A 169 -3.75 11.95 -17.10
CA GLU A 169 -2.43 12.16 -16.52
C GLU A 169 -2.48 11.97 -15.01
N ARG A 170 -1.42 11.38 -14.44
CA ARG A 170 -1.28 11.25 -12.99
C ARG A 170 -0.98 12.61 -12.36
N ILE A 171 -1.80 13.02 -11.40
CA ILE A 171 -1.67 14.30 -10.71
C ILE A 171 -1.15 14.17 -9.27
N GLY A 172 -0.91 12.95 -8.77
CA GLY A 172 -0.41 12.74 -7.42
C GLY A 172 -0.02 11.31 -7.09
N GLY A 173 0.26 11.06 -5.82
CA GLY A 173 0.73 9.80 -5.26
C GLY A 173 -0.38 8.82 -4.91
N PHE A 174 -0.45 8.46 -3.61
CA PHE A 174 -1.40 7.46 -3.12
C PHE A 174 -2.86 7.86 -3.29
N GLY A 175 -3.62 7.06 -4.09
CA GLY A 175 -5.06 7.27 -4.29
C GLY A 175 -5.43 8.38 -5.28
N SER A 176 -4.47 8.98 -5.99
CA SER A 176 -4.73 10.06 -6.96
C SER A 176 -5.48 9.61 -8.22
N THR A 177 -5.51 8.31 -8.51
CA THR A 177 -6.24 7.71 -9.64
C THR A 177 -7.68 7.35 -9.30
N SER A 178 -8.11 7.51 -8.05
CA SER A 178 -9.52 7.34 -7.70
C SER A 178 -10.35 8.48 -8.29
N PRO A 179 -11.54 8.22 -8.87
CA PRO A 179 -12.43 9.28 -9.34
C PRO A 179 -12.64 10.30 -8.22
N GLN A 180 -12.46 11.58 -8.53
CA GLN A 180 -12.80 12.61 -7.58
C GLN A 180 -14.28 12.46 -7.19
N ARG A 181 -14.57 12.62 -5.92
CA ARG A 181 -15.81 12.45 -5.18
C ARG A 181 -17.07 13.19 -5.73
N GLY A 182 -17.26 13.24 -7.06
CA GLY A 182 -18.49 13.76 -7.68
C GLY A 182 -19.62 12.73 -7.79
N LEU A 183 -19.31 11.42 -7.65
CA LEU A 183 -20.31 10.35 -7.74
C LEU A 183 -20.85 9.88 -6.36
N ARG A 184 -20.46 10.53 -5.26
CA ARG A 184 -20.95 10.14 -3.92
C ARG A 184 -22.35 10.63 -3.57
N GLU A 185 -22.93 11.53 -4.38
CA GLU A 185 -24.34 11.93 -4.18
C GLU A 185 -25.33 10.92 -4.75
N GLU A 186 -24.91 10.02 -5.67
CA GLU A 186 -25.80 9.03 -6.26
C GLU A 186 -25.80 7.65 -5.56
N ILE A 187 -24.79 7.34 -4.71
CA ILE A 187 -24.74 6.07 -3.94
C ILE A 187 -25.29 6.23 -2.51
N SER A 188 -25.62 7.43 -2.09
CA SER A 188 -26.27 7.68 -0.80
C SER A 188 -27.79 7.45 -0.82
N ILE A 189 -28.32 6.87 -1.86
CA ILE A 189 -29.73 6.56 -2.01
C ILE A 189 -29.90 5.08 -2.37
N LEU A 190 -29.41 4.19 -1.53
CA LEU A 190 -30.23 3.05 -1.21
C LEU A 190 -31.18 3.55 -0.13
N ASP A 191 -32.42 3.72 -0.47
CA ASP A 191 -33.55 3.96 0.41
C ASP A 191 -33.47 2.91 1.56
N GLU A 192 -33.86 3.31 2.78
CA GLU A 192 -33.88 2.38 3.94
C GLU A 192 -34.66 1.09 3.64
N ASP A 193 -35.58 1.11 2.69
CA ASP A 193 -36.34 -0.04 2.23
C ASP A 193 -35.52 -0.98 1.31
N GLU A 194 -34.61 -0.47 0.47
CA GLU A 194 -33.69 -1.30 -0.35
C GLU A 194 -32.58 -1.93 0.49
N TYR A 195 -32.12 -1.24 1.53
CA TYR A 195 -31.13 -1.80 2.47
C TYR A 195 -31.76 -2.93 3.29
N ARG A 196 -33.00 -2.77 3.73
CA ARG A 196 -33.73 -3.82 4.46
C ARG A 196 -34.00 -5.07 3.61
N LEU A 197 -34.32 -4.89 2.32
CA LEU A 197 -34.50 -6.02 1.40
C LEU A 197 -33.19 -6.80 1.17
N PHE A 198 -32.06 -6.12 1.13
CA PHE A 198 -30.75 -6.77 1.05
C PHE A 198 -30.42 -7.56 2.33
N GLU A 199 -30.71 -7.02 3.52
CA GLU A 199 -30.54 -7.75 4.78
C GLU A 199 -31.42 -9.01 4.85
N GLU A 200 -32.69 -8.92 4.44
CA GLU A 200 -33.60 -10.06 4.38
C GLU A 200 -33.12 -11.15 3.41
N GLU A 201 -32.55 -10.78 2.24
CA GLU A 201 -31.96 -11.74 1.29
C GLU A 201 -30.71 -12.43 1.84
N VAL A 202 -29.88 -11.72 2.59
CA VAL A 202 -28.65 -12.28 3.22
C VAL A 202 -29.03 -13.22 4.36
N GLU A 203 -29.99 -12.85 5.22
CA GLU A 203 -30.49 -13.72 6.29
C GLU A 203 -31.12 -14.98 5.75
N ASP A 204 -31.93 -14.89 4.68
CA ASP A 204 -32.57 -16.04 4.02
C ASP A 204 -31.51 -16.95 3.35
N ALA A 205 -30.44 -16.43 2.82
CA ALA A 205 -29.34 -17.20 2.26
C ALA A 205 -28.54 -17.95 3.34
N LEU A 206 -28.33 -17.34 4.50
CA LEU A 206 -27.66 -17.96 5.65
C LEU A 206 -28.52 -19.01 6.33
N ALA A 207 -29.86 -18.87 6.36
CA ALA A 207 -30.78 -19.84 6.95
C ALA A 207 -30.95 -21.10 6.09
N ARG A 208 -30.55 -21.08 4.81
CA ARG A 208 -30.62 -22.22 3.86
C ARG A 208 -29.30 -23.00 3.75
N SER A 209 -28.22 -22.54 4.40
CA SER A 209 -26.88 -23.19 4.44
C SER A 209 -26.72 -24.03 5.71
#